data_3dffc2e052d21fa7462b816ff09abd1a
#
_entry.id   3dffc2e052d21fa7462b816ff09abd1a
#
_cell.length_a   1.000
_cell.length_b   1.000
_cell.length_c   1.000
_cell.angle_alpha   90.00
_cell.angle_beta   90.00
_cell.angle_gamma   90.00
#
_symmetry.space_group_name_H-M   'P 1'
#
loop_
_entity.id
_entity.type
_entity.pdbx_description
1 polymer ?
#
loop_
_entity_poly.entity_id
_entity_poly.type
_entity_poly.pdbx_seq_one_letter_code
_entity_poly.pdbx_strand_id
1 'polypeptide(L)'
;MTEESGLDRRDALKTLLALGAAAPLAWTGTLPAQAAGLTSQQLAGQRVIFSYSGLTPPSALLQQISAGQAAGVIFFGGNISSETQIASVIQQLRQAQQQSPVAAPLLLMTDQEGGEVRRLPGAPAMSEKQIGTSKNPVSNASSAGTGAGQNLAGVGMNVNLAPVLDVYYKSGNFIDQFQRSYSSNASVVTSCGMAFITAQQKTGVAATAKHFPGLGSAAKSQNTDAGPVTLTVSLSGLRSKDEAPYPVAITAGVKLIMASWAVYPALDASHPAGLSPAVIKGELRARLGYQGVTITDAIEAGALGAFGSYGQRAVLAAQAGMDLLLCSAQDPSEGQAVVTALAGALDGGQLDPAPFNAAVQRVTALRNGLP
;
A
#
# COMPACT_ATOMS: atom_id res chain seq x y z
N MET A 1 -41.40 -19.15 52.97
CA MET A 1 -40.14 -18.53 53.42
C MET A 1 -39.04 -19.03 52.46
N THR A 2 -38.79 -18.30 51.48
CA THR A 2 -37.69 -18.54 50.49
C THR A 2 -36.96 -17.24 50.35
N GLU A 3 -35.71 -17.19 50.81
CA GLU A 3 -34.82 -16.03 50.69
C GLU A 3 -34.29 -15.94 49.26
N GLU A 4 -34.51 -14.79 48.62
CA GLU A 4 -33.83 -14.36 47.40
C GLU A 4 -32.48 -13.76 47.76
N SER A 5 -31.39 -14.36 47.32
CA SER A 5 -30.05 -13.78 47.37
C SER A 5 -29.82 -12.89 46.15
N GLY A 6 -29.89 -11.57 46.36
CA GLY A 6 -29.55 -10.58 45.35
C GLY A 6 -28.04 -10.54 45.09
N LEU A 7 -27.65 -10.80 43.87
CA LEU A 7 -26.28 -10.57 43.37
C LEU A 7 -26.08 -9.06 43.09
N ASP A 8 -25.17 -8.45 43.84
CA ASP A 8 -24.82 -7.04 43.75
C ASP A 8 -24.09 -6.75 42.41
N ARG A 9 -24.63 -5.78 41.69
CA ARG A 9 -24.10 -5.31 40.40
C ARG A 9 -22.73 -4.63 40.48
N ARG A 10 -22.11 -4.54 41.62
CA ARG A 10 -20.80 -3.89 41.84
C ARG A 10 -19.61 -4.83 41.71
N ASP A 11 -19.78 -6.12 41.70
CA ASP A 11 -18.67 -7.08 41.59
C ASP A 11 -18.39 -7.54 40.15
N ALA A 12 -19.26 -7.23 39.19
CA ALA A 12 -19.03 -7.51 37.76
C ALA A 12 -18.04 -6.54 37.06
N LEU A 13 -17.61 -5.47 37.76
CA LEU A 13 -16.74 -4.45 37.17
C LEU A 13 -15.26 -4.58 37.55
N LYS A 14 -14.90 -5.55 38.35
CA LYS A 14 -13.50 -5.74 38.84
C LYS A 14 -12.69 -6.82 38.12
N THR A 15 -13.28 -7.56 37.20
CA THR A 15 -12.61 -8.69 36.54
C THR A 15 -12.22 -8.41 35.08
N LEU A 16 -12.31 -7.17 34.59
CA LEU A 16 -12.01 -6.77 33.20
C LEU A 16 -10.85 -5.78 33.07
N LEU A 17 -9.94 -5.72 34.03
CA LEU A 17 -8.76 -4.84 34.03
C LEU A 17 -7.44 -5.61 34.20
N ALA A 18 -7.27 -6.72 33.47
CA ALA A 18 -6.00 -7.41 33.35
C ALA A 18 -5.80 -7.93 31.91
N LEU A 19 -6.02 -7.07 30.90
CA LEU A 19 -5.45 -7.26 29.57
C LEU A 19 -4.18 -6.43 29.53
N GLY A 20 -3.05 -7.13 29.62
CA GLY A 20 -1.72 -6.58 29.68
C GLY A 20 -1.46 -5.59 28.55
N ALA A 21 -0.96 -4.41 28.89
CA ALA A 21 -0.27 -3.53 27.96
C ALA A 21 0.89 -4.33 27.37
N ALA A 22 0.76 -4.76 26.11
CA ALA A 22 1.88 -5.24 25.34
C ALA A 22 2.83 -4.08 25.20
N ALA A 23 3.96 -4.12 25.90
CA ALA A 23 5.05 -3.20 25.70
C ALA A 23 5.46 -3.21 24.21
N PRO A 24 5.75 -2.07 23.60
CA PRO A 24 6.27 -2.05 22.26
C PRO A 24 7.58 -2.84 22.24
N LEU A 25 7.62 -3.94 21.49
CA LEU A 25 8.85 -4.64 21.19
C LEU A 25 9.77 -3.65 20.48
N ALA A 26 10.74 -3.11 21.23
CA ALA A 26 11.82 -2.34 20.64
C ALA A 26 12.58 -3.31 19.70
N TRP A 27 12.46 -3.08 18.40
CA TRP A 27 13.27 -3.76 17.41
C TRP A 27 14.74 -3.36 17.62
N THR A 28 15.47 -4.21 18.31
CA THR A 28 16.94 -4.10 18.39
C THR A 28 17.47 -4.50 17.02
N GLY A 29 17.93 -3.49 16.26
CA GLY A 29 18.20 -3.55 14.82
C GLY A 29 19.43 -4.35 14.44
N THR A 30 19.38 -5.68 14.55
CA THR A 30 20.28 -6.58 13.81
C THR A 30 19.62 -6.95 12.50
N LEU A 31 20.30 -6.67 11.38
CA LEU A 31 19.88 -7.13 10.06
C LEU A 31 19.67 -8.66 10.12
N PRO A 32 18.59 -9.20 9.49
CA PRO A 32 18.55 -10.63 9.24
C PRO A 32 19.83 -11.05 8.51
N ALA A 33 20.35 -12.24 8.78
CA ALA A 33 21.60 -12.74 8.20
C ALA A 33 21.67 -12.60 6.65
N GLN A 34 20.52 -12.56 5.98
CA GLN A 34 20.43 -12.35 4.53
C GLN A 34 20.68 -10.89 4.08
N ALA A 35 20.55 -9.90 4.95
CA ALA A 35 20.85 -8.50 4.61
C ALA A 35 22.30 -8.11 4.98
N ALA A 36 22.97 -8.90 5.82
CA ALA A 36 24.37 -8.73 6.16
C ALA A 36 25.23 -9.20 4.96
N GLY A 37 25.70 -8.24 4.15
CA GLY A 37 26.52 -8.49 2.97
C GLY A 37 25.93 -7.93 1.66
N LEU A 38 24.72 -7.37 1.69
CA LEU A 38 24.17 -6.68 0.52
C LEU A 38 24.82 -5.29 0.36
N THR A 39 25.09 -4.92 -0.89
CA THR A 39 25.52 -3.55 -1.22
C THR A 39 24.40 -2.54 -0.99
N SER A 40 24.74 -1.23 -0.88
CA SER A 40 23.75 -0.17 -0.75
C SER A 40 22.76 -0.14 -1.94
N GLN A 41 23.22 -0.46 -3.15
CA GLN A 41 22.37 -0.62 -4.33
C GLN A 41 21.36 -1.76 -4.16
N GLN A 42 21.79 -2.88 -3.63
CA GLN A 42 20.91 -4.03 -3.36
C GLN A 42 19.92 -3.72 -2.23
N LEU A 43 20.37 -3.10 -1.14
CA LEU A 43 19.49 -2.65 -0.06
C LEU A 43 18.44 -1.64 -0.54
N ALA A 44 18.85 -0.65 -1.36
CA ALA A 44 17.96 0.30 -1.99
C ALA A 44 16.95 -0.39 -2.92
N GLY A 45 17.40 -1.33 -3.74
CA GLY A 45 16.56 -2.11 -4.63
C GLY A 45 15.46 -2.90 -3.93
N GLN A 46 15.68 -3.34 -2.65
CA GLN A 46 14.63 -3.99 -1.88
C GLN A 46 13.44 -3.07 -1.53
N ARG A 47 13.52 -1.79 -1.87
CA ARG A 47 12.52 -0.77 -1.59
C ARG A 47 11.87 -0.20 -2.86
N VAL A 48 12.22 -0.70 -4.05
CA VAL A 48 11.78 -0.13 -5.33
C VAL A 48 10.93 -1.11 -6.11
N ILE A 49 9.72 -0.67 -6.48
CA ILE A 49 8.83 -1.34 -7.42
C ILE A 49 9.03 -0.70 -8.78
N PHE A 50 9.39 -1.50 -9.77
CA PHE A 50 9.64 -1.07 -11.14
C PHE A 50 8.39 -1.19 -12.01
N SER A 51 8.40 -0.51 -13.16
CA SER A 51 7.44 -0.69 -14.24
C SER A 51 8.14 -0.68 -15.60
N TYR A 52 7.43 -1.09 -16.63
CA TYR A 52 7.90 -1.06 -18.00
C TYR A 52 6.74 -0.91 -18.99
N SER A 53 6.99 -0.48 -20.21
CA SER A 53 6.01 -0.35 -21.27
C SER A 53 6.00 -1.58 -22.20
N GLY A 54 4.82 -1.96 -22.69
CA GLY A 54 4.63 -3.05 -23.66
C GLY A 54 4.50 -4.42 -23.01
N LEU A 55 4.41 -5.45 -23.88
CA LEU A 55 4.06 -6.83 -23.45
C LEU A 55 5.25 -7.67 -22.98
N THR A 56 6.48 -7.19 -23.20
CA THR A 56 7.71 -7.93 -22.91
C THR A 56 8.61 -7.10 -22.00
N PRO A 57 9.09 -7.63 -20.87
CA PRO A 57 10.01 -6.89 -20.00
C PRO A 57 11.34 -6.65 -20.74
N PRO A 58 11.86 -5.40 -20.73
CA PRO A 58 13.14 -5.11 -21.36
C PRO A 58 14.30 -5.75 -20.59
N SER A 59 15.39 -6.03 -21.31
CA SER A 59 16.60 -6.64 -20.73
C SER A 59 17.16 -5.85 -19.55
N ALA A 60 17.07 -4.52 -19.58
CA ALA A 60 17.50 -3.66 -18.49
C ALA A 60 16.76 -3.98 -17.17
N LEU A 61 15.43 -4.20 -17.20
CA LEU A 61 14.66 -4.59 -16.02
C LEU A 61 15.09 -5.99 -15.51
N LEU A 62 15.27 -6.95 -16.42
CA LEU A 62 15.73 -8.29 -16.04
C LEU A 62 17.11 -8.26 -15.38
N GLN A 63 18.01 -7.40 -15.85
CA GLN A 63 19.34 -7.17 -15.27
C GLN A 63 19.22 -6.55 -13.85
N GLN A 64 18.35 -5.57 -13.63
CA GLN A 64 18.12 -5.00 -12.31
C GLN A 64 17.62 -6.06 -11.32
N ILE A 65 16.69 -6.92 -11.75
CA ILE A 65 16.16 -8.00 -10.93
C ILE A 65 17.27 -9.01 -10.59
N SER A 66 18.04 -9.47 -11.59
CA SER A 66 19.12 -10.45 -11.37
C SER A 66 20.28 -9.88 -10.55
N ALA A 67 20.51 -8.58 -10.57
CA ALA A 67 21.48 -7.90 -9.72
C ALA A 67 20.98 -7.71 -8.25
N GLY A 68 19.73 -8.08 -7.94
CA GLY A 68 19.13 -7.89 -6.62
C GLY A 68 18.71 -6.44 -6.35
N GLN A 69 18.47 -5.66 -7.38
CA GLN A 69 18.18 -4.21 -7.31
C GLN A 69 16.69 -3.89 -7.55
N ALA A 70 15.78 -4.86 -7.38
CA ALA A 70 14.34 -4.67 -7.49
C ALA A 70 13.60 -5.45 -6.41
N ALA A 71 12.62 -4.81 -5.76
CA ALA A 71 11.69 -5.47 -4.84
C ALA A 71 10.53 -6.13 -5.58
N GLY A 72 10.12 -5.57 -6.72
CA GLY A 72 8.98 -6.04 -7.48
C GLY A 72 8.72 -5.24 -8.75
N VAL A 73 7.60 -5.59 -9.38
CA VAL A 73 7.13 -4.98 -10.64
C VAL A 73 5.63 -4.74 -10.57
N ILE A 74 5.19 -3.53 -10.99
CA ILE A 74 3.78 -3.23 -11.25
C ILE A 74 3.46 -3.40 -12.73
N PHE A 75 2.29 -3.97 -13.01
CA PHE A 75 1.76 -4.16 -14.36
C PHE A 75 0.54 -3.28 -14.60
N PHE A 76 0.44 -2.75 -15.81
CA PHE A 76 -0.69 -1.98 -16.33
C PHE A 76 -1.40 -2.76 -17.43
N GLY A 77 -2.56 -2.28 -17.88
CA GLY A 77 -3.29 -2.90 -18.99
C GLY A 77 -2.48 -3.08 -20.26
N GLY A 78 -1.54 -2.16 -20.55
CA GLY A 78 -0.61 -2.25 -21.69
C GLY A 78 0.42 -3.38 -21.59
N ASN A 79 0.61 -3.98 -20.42
CA ASN A 79 1.48 -5.14 -20.23
C ASN A 79 0.75 -6.48 -20.41
N ILE A 80 -0.58 -6.46 -20.55
CA ILE A 80 -1.42 -7.66 -20.47
C ILE A 80 -2.24 -7.80 -21.75
N SER A 81 -1.90 -8.77 -22.59
CA SER A 81 -2.71 -9.14 -23.75
C SER A 81 -3.56 -10.39 -23.52
N SER A 82 -3.14 -11.26 -22.60
CA SER A 82 -3.89 -12.44 -22.12
C SER A 82 -3.30 -12.93 -20.80
N GLU A 83 -4.06 -13.77 -20.07
CA GLU A 83 -3.57 -14.43 -18.86
C GLU A 83 -2.34 -15.30 -19.13
N THR A 84 -2.32 -16.05 -20.24
CA THR A 84 -1.18 -16.89 -20.65
C THR A 84 0.07 -16.04 -20.92
N GLN A 85 -0.09 -14.91 -21.61
CA GLN A 85 1.04 -14.02 -21.91
C GLN A 85 1.63 -13.42 -20.64
N ILE A 86 0.81 -12.86 -19.74
CA ILE A 86 1.32 -12.24 -18.52
C ILE A 86 1.90 -13.28 -17.56
N ALA A 87 1.33 -14.48 -17.48
CA ALA A 87 1.92 -15.58 -16.70
C ALA A 87 3.32 -15.97 -17.23
N SER A 88 3.51 -15.98 -18.56
CA SER A 88 4.84 -16.21 -19.17
C SER A 88 5.84 -15.10 -18.81
N VAL A 89 5.41 -13.83 -18.82
CA VAL A 89 6.23 -12.69 -18.38
C VAL A 89 6.63 -12.85 -16.91
N ILE A 90 5.68 -13.20 -16.05
CA ILE A 90 5.94 -13.41 -14.62
C ILE A 90 7.00 -14.52 -14.41
N GLN A 91 6.94 -15.59 -15.20
CA GLN A 91 7.98 -16.63 -15.16
C GLN A 91 9.36 -16.10 -15.56
N GLN A 92 9.45 -15.26 -16.59
CA GLN A 92 10.73 -14.62 -16.98
C GLN A 92 11.31 -13.75 -15.85
N LEU A 93 10.46 -12.96 -15.18
CA LEU A 93 10.88 -12.14 -14.03
C LEU A 93 11.36 -13.01 -12.87
N ARG A 94 10.64 -14.11 -12.57
CA ARG A 94 11.05 -15.08 -11.54
C ARG A 94 12.37 -15.79 -11.88
N GLN A 95 12.61 -16.09 -13.17
CA GLN A 95 13.88 -16.66 -13.61
C GLN A 95 15.06 -15.67 -13.43
N ALA A 96 14.84 -14.39 -13.73
CA ALA A 96 15.83 -13.36 -13.43
C ALA A 96 16.06 -13.22 -11.91
N GLN A 97 15.00 -13.31 -11.11
CA GLN A 97 15.07 -13.30 -9.65
C GLN A 97 15.89 -14.47 -9.09
N GLN A 98 15.80 -15.66 -9.66
CA GLN A 98 16.58 -16.83 -9.22
C GLN A 98 18.11 -16.65 -9.37
N GLN A 99 18.55 -15.72 -10.21
CA GLN A 99 19.96 -15.35 -10.39
C GLN A 99 20.42 -14.26 -9.41
N SER A 100 19.47 -13.69 -8.65
CA SER A 100 19.73 -12.60 -7.71
C SER A 100 20.44 -13.09 -6.44
N PRO A 101 21.38 -12.30 -5.87
CA PRO A 101 21.91 -12.57 -4.54
C PRO A 101 20.87 -12.39 -3.43
N VAL A 102 19.71 -11.81 -3.73
CA VAL A 102 18.59 -11.62 -2.81
C VAL A 102 17.56 -12.72 -3.02
N ALA A 103 17.42 -13.62 -2.06
CA ALA A 103 16.55 -14.79 -2.18
C ALA A 103 15.03 -14.50 -2.06
N ALA A 104 14.64 -13.32 -1.55
CA ALA A 104 13.23 -12.98 -1.35
C ALA A 104 12.45 -12.88 -2.67
N PRO A 105 11.23 -13.47 -2.77
CA PRO A 105 10.41 -13.43 -3.99
C PRO A 105 10.08 -12.00 -4.42
N LEU A 106 9.79 -11.77 -5.72
CA LEU A 106 9.33 -10.46 -6.20
C LEU A 106 7.91 -10.17 -5.75
N LEU A 107 7.62 -8.89 -5.45
CA LEU A 107 6.26 -8.37 -5.38
C LEU A 107 5.77 -8.09 -6.80
N LEU A 108 4.77 -8.82 -7.24
CA LEU A 108 4.20 -8.71 -8.59
C LEU A 108 2.78 -8.19 -8.46
N MET A 109 2.55 -6.95 -8.90
CA MET A 109 1.36 -6.20 -8.52
C MET A 109 0.65 -5.53 -9.69
N THR A 110 -0.61 -5.21 -9.48
CA THR A 110 -1.44 -4.38 -10.36
C THR A 110 -2.62 -3.79 -9.59
N ASP A 111 -3.37 -2.88 -10.23
CA ASP A 111 -4.64 -2.37 -9.74
C ASP A 111 -5.79 -3.27 -10.21
N GLN A 112 -6.34 -4.05 -9.31
CA GLN A 112 -7.49 -4.93 -9.56
C GLN A 112 -8.62 -4.57 -8.58
N GLU A 113 -9.08 -3.30 -8.64
CA GLU A 113 -10.15 -2.77 -7.77
C GLU A 113 -11.52 -3.33 -8.17
N GLY A 114 -11.75 -3.46 -9.47
CA GLY A 114 -13.03 -3.79 -10.09
C GLY A 114 -13.58 -2.62 -10.92
N GLY A 115 -14.66 -2.88 -11.68
CA GLY A 115 -15.23 -1.87 -12.56
C GLY A 115 -14.23 -1.36 -13.60
N GLU A 116 -14.02 -0.03 -13.64
CA GLU A 116 -13.12 0.64 -14.59
C GLU A 116 -11.64 0.44 -14.24
N VAL A 117 -11.30 0.26 -12.95
CA VAL A 117 -9.92 0.04 -12.50
C VAL A 117 -9.67 -1.45 -12.29
N ARG A 118 -9.48 -2.12 -13.40
CA ARG A 118 -9.25 -3.56 -13.49
C ARG A 118 -8.29 -3.85 -14.65
N ARG A 119 -7.03 -4.18 -14.34
CA ARG A 119 -5.99 -4.33 -15.37
C ARG A 119 -5.94 -5.73 -15.97
N LEU A 120 -6.13 -6.77 -15.15
CA LEU A 120 -6.25 -8.14 -15.61
C LEU A 120 -7.73 -8.44 -15.94
N PRO A 121 -8.06 -9.03 -17.11
CA PRO A 121 -9.40 -9.50 -17.40
C PRO A 121 -9.92 -10.46 -16.31
N GLY A 122 -11.24 -10.51 -16.07
CA GLY A 122 -11.81 -11.39 -15.06
C GLY A 122 -12.40 -10.66 -13.86
N ALA A 123 -12.28 -11.24 -12.68
CA ALA A 123 -12.84 -10.69 -11.44
C ALA A 123 -11.95 -9.61 -10.80
N PRO A 124 -12.55 -8.68 -10.03
CA PRO A 124 -13.99 -8.48 -9.82
C PRO A 124 -14.61 -7.63 -10.93
N ALA A 125 -15.86 -7.95 -11.32
CA ALA A 125 -16.56 -7.18 -12.34
C ALA A 125 -17.19 -5.89 -11.79
N MET A 126 -17.75 -5.94 -10.58
CA MET A 126 -18.38 -4.79 -9.93
C MET A 126 -17.35 -3.77 -9.49
N SER A 127 -17.66 -2.49 -9.70
CA SER A 127 -16.91 -1.40 -9.07
C SER A 127 -17.18 -1.34 -7.56
N GLU A 128 -16.30 -0.69 -6.79
CA GLU A 128 -16.50 -0.52 -5.36
C GLU A 128 -17.79 0.25 -5.05
N LYS A 129 -18.16 1.25 -5.88
CA LYS A 129 -19.44 1.97 -5.75
C LYS A 129 -20.65 1.06 -5.99
N GLN A 130 -20.62 0.21 -7.01
CA GLN A 130 -21.68 -0.76 -7.25
C GLN A 130 -21.82 -1.74 -6.07
N ILE A 131 -20.72 -2.16 -5.50
CA ILE A 131 -20.70 -2.99 -4.29
C ILE A 131 -21.33 -2.24 -3.12
N GLY A 132 -20.86 -1.03 -2.81
CA GLY A 132 -21.30 -0.23 -1.67
C GLY A 132 -22.78 0.16 -1.71
N THR A 133 -23.36 0.29 -2.92
CA THR A 133 -24.79 0.61 -3.14
C THR A 133 -25.68 -0.62 -3.32
N SER A 134 -25.13 -1.82 -3.32
CA SER A 134 -25.87 -3.07 -3.50
C SER A 134 -26.69 -3.44 -2.25
N LYS A 135 -27.60 -4.40 -2.38
CA LYS A 135 -28.39 -4.92 -1.24
C LYS A 135 -27.54 -5.62 -0.18
N ASN A 136 -26.40 -6.20 -0.57
CA ASN A 136 -25.53 -7.00 0.30
C ASN A 136 -24.07 -6.52 0.17
N PRO A 137 -23.73 -5.28 0.56
CA PRO A 137 -22.44 -4.67 0.25
C PRO A 137 -21.25 -5.45 0.83
N VAL A 138 -21.33 -5.90 2.07
CA VAL A 138 -20.24 -6.65 2.73
C VAL A 138 -20.00 -8.02 2.07
N SER A 139 -21.07 -8.75 1.73
CA SER A 139 -20.96 -10.04 1.03
C SER A 139 -20.37 -9.86 -0.36
N ASN A 140 -20.82 -8.83 -1.10
CA ASN A 140 -20.31 -8.54 -2.42
C ASN A 140 -18.85 -8.08 -2.38
N ALA A 141 -18.44 -7.30 -1.37
CA ALA A 141 -17.05 -6.91 -1.13
C ALA A 141 -16.16 -8.14 -0.84
N SER A 142 -16.65 -9.08 -0.03
CA SER A 142 -15.95 -10.35 0.24
C SER A 142 -15.80 -11.18 -1.05
N SER A 143 -16.85 -11.29 -1.86
CA SER A 143 -16.79 -11.99 -3.14
C SER A 143 -15.85 -11.32 -4.13
N ALA A 144 -15.83 -9.97 -4.17
CA ALA A 144 -14.93 -9.19 -5.00
C ALA A 144 -13.46 -9.41 -4.58
N GLY A 145 -13.16 -9.36 -3.27
CA GLY A 145 -11.81 -9.63 -2.76
C GLY A 145 -11.34 -11.07 -3.08
N THR A 146 -12.21 -12.06 -2.88
CA THR A 146 -11.89 -13.45 -3.27
C THR A 146 -11.61 -13.55 -4.76
N GLY A 147 -12.50 -12.96 -5.59
CA GLY A 147 -12.36 -13.01 -7.05
C GLY A 147 -11.09 -12.29 -7.54
N ALA A 148 -10.80 -11.09 -7.02
CA ALA A 148 -9.57 -10.37 -7.32
C ALA A 148 -8.32 -11.20 -6.97
N GLY A 149 -8.30 -11.76 -5.77
CA GLY A 149 -7.16 -12.53 -5.30
C GLY A 149 -6.94 -13.81 -6.11
N GLN A 150 -8.00 -14.58 -6.39
CA GLN A 150 -7.91 -15.78 -7.21
C GLN A 150 -7.47 -15.47 -8.65
N ASN A 151 -8.00 -14.39 -9.23
CA ASN A 151 -7.66 -13.95 -10.59
C ASN A 151 -6.15 -13.60 -10.69
N LEU A 152 -5.65 -12.83 -9.74
CA LEU A 152 -4.24 -12.42 -9.68
C LEU A 152 -3.31 -13.62 -9.39
N ALA A 153 -3.66 -14.45 -8.41
CA ALA A 153 -2.89 -15.66 -8.09
C ALA A 153 -2.81 -16.62 -9.28
N GLY A 154 -3.88 -16.72 -10.08
CA GLY A 154 -3.96 -17.58 -11.27
C GLY A 154 -2.89 -17.27 -12.33
N VAL A 155 -2.43 -16.02 -12.42
CA VAL A 155 -1.34 -15.62 -13.32
C VAL A 155 0.01 -15.45 -12.58
N GLY A 156 0.04 -15.65 -11.26
CA GLY A 156 1.24 -15.58 -10.45
C GLY A 156 1.54 -14.20 -9.87
N MET A 157 0.59 -13.24 -9.88
CA MET A 157 0.68 -11.99 -9.13
C MET A 157 0.34 -12.23 -7.66
N ASN A 158 1.02 -11.52 -6.75
CA ASN A 158 0.90 -11.74 -5.32
C ASN A 158 0.56 -10.47 -4.50
N VAL A 159 0.38 -9.33 -5.15
CA VAL A 159 -0.07 -8.07 -4.52
C VAL A 159 -1.15 -7.42 -5.39
N ASN A 160 -2.19 -6.92 -4.75
CA ASN A 160 -3.20 -6.06 -5.37
C ASN A 160 -3.14 -4.67 -4.74
N LEU A 161 -3.08 -3.63 -5.55
CA LEU A 161 -3.20 -2.25 -5.10
C LEU A 161 -4.68 -1.88 -4.91
N ALA A 162 -5.39 -2.64 -4.09
CA ALA A 162 -6.79 -2.50 -3.70
C ALA A 162 -7.02 -3.12 -2.30
N PRO A 163 -8.08 -2.70 -1.57
CA PRO A 163 -9.19 -1.83 -1.98
C PRO A 163 -8.93 -0.34 -1.74
N VAL A 164 -9.79 0.51 -2.35
CA VAL A 164 -9.85 1.95 -2.05
C VAL A 164 -10.68 2.17 -0.79
N LEU A 165 -10.08 2.82 0.21
CA LEU A 165 -10.75 3.17 1.47
C LEU A 165 -11.16 4.64 1.56
N ASP A 166 -11.04 5.40 0.46
CA ASP A 166 -11.44 6.79 0.41
C ASP A 166 -12.96 6.92 0.58
N VAL A 167 -13.39 7.77 1.52
CA VAL A 167 -14.80 8.05 1.80
C VAL A 167 -15.21 9.33 1.07
N TYR A 168 -15.89 9.23 -0.08
CA TYR A 168 -16.20 10.44 -0.85
C TYR A 168 -17.12 11.42 -0.11
N TYR A 169 -16.85 12.73 -0.28
CA TYR A 169 -17.62 13.79 0.38
C TYR A 169 -18.82 14.23 -0.46
N LYS A 170 -18.67 14.20 -1.78
CA LYS A 170 -19.68 14.65 -2.74
C LYS A 170 -19.75 13.65 -3.90
N SER A 171 -20.96 13.32 -4.30
CA SER A 171 -21.19 12.48 -5.49
C SER A 171 -20.58 13.14 -6.74
N GLY A 172 -19.89 12.35 -7.56
CA GLY A 172 -19.17 12.79 -8.75
C GLY A 172 -17.88 13.57 -8.49
N ASN A 173 -17.34 13.53 -7.26
CA ASN A 173 -16.01 14.07 -6.97
C ASN A 173 -14.90 13.20 -7.57
N PHE A 174 -13.62 13.48 -7.29
CA PHE A 174 -12.48 12.80 -7.95
C PHE A 174 -12.55 11.28 -7.83
N ILE A 175 -12.75 10.74 -6.64
CA ILE A 175 -12.79 9.27 -6.43
C ILE A 175 -14.12 8.69 -6.94
N ASP A 176 -15.23 9.36 -6.67
CA ASP A 176 -16.56 8.84 -6.98
C ASP A 176 -16.89 8.85 -8.50
N GLN A 177 -16.33 9.79 -9.28
CA GLN A 177 -16.55 9.82 -10.73
C GLN A 177 -16.08 8.58 -11.47
N PHE A 178 -15.04 7.90 -10.94
CA PHE A 178 -14.50 6.64 -11.45
C PHE A 178 -15.05 5.42 -10.70
N GLN A 179 -16.10 5.60 -9.89
CA GLN A 179 -16.75 4.55 -9.10
C GLN A 179 -15.79 3.77 -8.16
N ARG A 180 -14.72 4.41 -7.71
CA ARG A 180 -13.64 3.79 -6.94
C ARG A 180 -13.88 3.78 -5.43
N SER A 181 -14.95 4.39 -4.90
CA SER A 181 -15.27 4.40 -3.47
C SER A 181 -16.57 3.67 -3.19
N TYR A 182 -16.60 2.85 -2.15
CA TYR A 182 -17.81 2.15 -1.72
C TYR A 182 -18.95 3.11 -1.33
N SER A 183 -18.65 4.23 -0.64
CA SER A 183 -19.69 5.11 -0.09
C SER A 183 -19.17 6.45 0.39
N SER A 184 -20.09 7.41 0.58
CA SER A 184 -19.90 8.63 1.39
C SER A 184 -20.02 8.37 2.90
N ASN A 185 -20.44 7.17 3.30
CA ASN A 185 -20.56 6.73 4.68
C ASN A 185 -19.34 5.91 5.07
N ALA A 186 -18.54 6.41 6.03
CA ALA A 186 -17.32 5.76 6.49
C ALA A 186 -17.57 4.33 7.03
N SER A 187 -18.72 4.07 7.66
CA SER A 187 -19.04 2.73 8.17
C SER A 187 -19.23 1.69 7.04
N VAL A 188 -19.81 2.10 5.90
CA VAL A 188 -19.95 1.24 4.73
C VAL A 188 -18.58 0.94 4.12
N VAL A 189 -17.74 2.00 3.93
CA VAL A 189 -16.36 1.84 3.42
C VAL A 189 -15.55 0.92 4.34
N THR A 190 -15.64 1.12 5.65
CA THR A 190 -14.98 0.28 6.66
C THR A 190 -15.39 -1.19 6.53
N SER A 191 -16.68 -1.47 6.51
CA SER A 191 -17.20 -2.84 6.48
C SER A 191 -16.87 -3.55 5.17
N CYS A 192 -17.01 -2.86 4.04
CA CYS A 192 -16.69 -3.40 2.72
C CYS A 192 -15.17 -3.60 2.56
N GLY A 193 -14.37 -2.58 2.92
CA GLY A 193 -12.91 -2.66 2.84
C GLY A 193 -12.33 -3.80 3.67
N MET A 194 -12.80 -3.97 4.92
CA MET A 194 -12.40 -5.10 5.76
C MET A 194 -12.77 -6.45 5.12
N ALA A 195 -13.98 -6.57 4.58
CA ALA A 195 -14.45 -7.81 3.96
C ALA A 195 -13.61 -8.15 2.71
N PHE A 196 -13.32 -7.14 1.87
CA PHE A 196 -12.46 -7.29 0.69
C PHE A 196 -11.03 -7.73 1.09
N ILE A 197 -10.38 -6.99 1.99
CA ILE A 197 -9.01 -7.26 2.47
C ILE A 197 -8.90 -8.69 3.00
N THR A 198 -9.81 -9.06 3.92
CA THR A 198 -9.79 -10.37 4.56
C THR A 198 -9.97 -11.51 3.55
N ALA A 199 -10.89 -11.34 2.61
CA ALA A 199 -11.18 -12.35 1.59
C ALA A 199 -10.04 -12.50 0.58
N GLN A 200 -9.50 -11.39 0.10
CA GLN A 200 -8.37 -11.39 -0.83
C GLN A 200 -7.13 -12.02 -0.22
N GLN A 201 -6.74 -11.62 0.99
CA GLN A 201 -5.52 -12.14 1.62
C GLN A 201 -5.58 -13.64 1.93
N LYS A 202 -6.78 -14.23 2.07
CA LYS A 202 -6.97 -15.69 2.16
C LYS A 202 -6.60 -16.44 0.87
N THR A 203 -6.52 -15.77 -0.27
CA THR A 203 -6.08 -16.37 -1.53
C THR A 203 -4.55 -16.37 -1.71
N GLY A 204 -3.79 -15.81 -0.75
CA GLY A 204 -2.34 -15.62 -0.85
C GLY A 204 -1.93 -14.29 -1.49
N VAL A 205 -2.86 -13.45 -1.95
CA VAL A 205 -2.57 -12.15 -2.56
C VAL A 205 -2.71 -11.04 -1.52
N ALA A 206 -1.63 -10.29 -1.27
CA ALA A 206 -1.64 -9.18 -0.35
C ALA A 206 -2.56 -8.05 -0.84
N ALA A 207 -3.29 -7.44 0.10
CA ALA A 207 -4.13 -6.27 -0.16
C ALA A 207 -3.41 -4.97 0.22
N THR A 208 -3.75 -3.89 -0.48
CA THR A 208 -3.25 -2.53 -0.24
C THR A 208 -4.41 -1.58 0.01
N ALA A 209 -4.53 -1.07 1.22
CA ALA A 209 -5.51 -0.02 1.54
C ALA A 209 -5.01 1.34 1.06
N LYS A 210 -5.85 2.10 0.33
CA LYS A 210 -5.46 3.37 -0.30
C LYS A 210 -6.59 4.40 -0.34
N HIS A 211 -6.28 5.70 -0.33
CA HIS A 211 -4.99 6.40 -0.33
C HIS A 211 -4.84 7.17 0.98
N PHE A 212 -4.07 6.66 1.93
CA PHE A 212 -3.93 7.24 3.27
C PHE A 212 -3.43 8.71 3.23
N PRO A 213 -3.96 9.63 4.04
CA PRO A 213 -5.04 9.47 5.04
C PRO A 213 -6.46 9.48 4.46
N GLY A 214 -6.66 9.80 3.18
CA GLY A 214 -7.93 9.73 2.46
C GLY A 214 -8.10 10.83 1.41
N LEU A 215 -8.35 10.45 0.14
CA LEU A 215 -8.62 11.36 -0.99
C LEU A 215 -10.11 11.71 -1.16
N GLY A 216 -10.97 11.26 -0.25
CA GLY A 216 -12.42 11.36 -0.39
C GLY A 216 -12.99 12.77 -0.46
N SER A 217 -12.25 13.79 -0.02
CA SER A 217 -12.67 15.21 -0.12
C SER A 217 -12.21 15.90 -1.40
N ALA A 218 -11.37 15.26 -2.23
CA ALA A 218 -10.84 15.84 -3.47
C ALA A 218 -11.98 16.19 -4.45
N ALA A 219 -12.00 17.42 -4.95
CA ALA A 219 -12.93 17.85 -5.97
C ALA A 219 -12.69 17.11 -7.30
N LYS A 220 -13.68 17.13 -8.21
CA LYS A 220 -13.63 16.38 -9.48
C LYS A 220 -12.36 16.62 -10.29
N SER A 221 -11.83 17.84 -10.29
CA SER A 221 -10.63 18.23 -11.04
C SER A 221 -9.32 18.07 -10.24
N GLN A 222 -9.38 17.69 -8.96
CA GLN A 222 -8.22 17.55 -8.11
C GLN A 222 -7.63 16.14 -8.27
N ASN A 223 -6.68 16.03 -9.20
CA ASN A 223 -5.95 14.79 -9.49
C ASN A 223 -4.46 14.97 -9.15
N THR A 224 -3.96 14.18 -8.23
CA THR A 224 -2.56 14.20 -7.79
C THR A 224 -1.59 13.74 -8.87
N ASP A 225 -2.02 12.92 -9.83
CA ASP A 225 -1.19 12.54 -10.99
C ASP A 225 -0.93 13.73 -11.91
N ALA A 226 -1.90 14.65 -12.00
CA ALA A 226 -1.80 15.82 -12.87
C ALA A 226 -1.09 17.02 -12.23
N GLY A 227 -1.21 17.18 -10.89
CA GLY A 227 -0.61 18.33 -10.21
C GLY A 227 -0.87 18.37 -8.71
N PRO A 228 -0.37 19.42 -8.01
CA PRO A 228 -0.54 19.59 -6.58
C PRO A 228 -2.01 19.68 -6.16
N VAL A 229 -2.36 18.96 -5.09
CA VAL A 229 -3.69 18.95 -4.48
C VAL A 229 -3.56 19.24 -3.00
N THR A 230 -4.32 20.21 -2.49
CA THR A 230 -4.43 20.49 -1.05
C THR A 230 -5.86 20.24 -0.60
N LEU A 231 -6.03 19.45 0.44
CA LEU A 231 -7.31 19.05 1.02
C LEU A 231 -7.47 19.67 2.41
N THR A 232 -8.28 20.74 2.49
CA THR A 232 -8.49 21.54 3.70
C THR A 232 -9.57 20.91 4.61
N VAL A 233 -9.36 19.66 5.01
CA VAL A 233 -10.23 18.99 5.99
C VAL A 233 -9.68 19.27 7.39
N SER A 234 -10.57 19.53 8.36
CA SER A 234 -10.14 19.68 9.75
C SER A 234 -9.56 18.37 10.29
N LEU A 235 -8.66 18.44 11.29
CA LEU A 235 -8.07 17.24 11.90
C LEU A 235 -9.13 16.28 12.45
N SER A 236 -10.19 16.84 13.06
CA SER A 236 -11.30 16.01 13.56
C SER A 236 -12.08 15.35 12.42
N GLY A 237 -12.33 16.07 11.31
CA GLY A 237 -12.97 15.53 10.12
C GLY A 237 -12.13 14.43 9.46
N LEU A 238 -10.83 14.68 9.30
CA LEU A 238 -9.88 13.70 8.75
C LEU A 238 -9.91 12.41 9.56
N ARG A 239 -9.76 12.49 10.88
CA ARG A 239 -9.73 11.31 11.76
C ARG A 239 -11.06 10.59 11.90
N SER A 240 -12.19 11.31 11.89
CA SER A 240 -13.51 10.71 12.07
C SER A 240 -14.15 10.18 10.80
N LYS A 241 -13.71 10.63 9.61
CA LYS A 241 -14.27 10.22 8.33
C LYS A 241 -13.23 9.57 7.41
N ASP A 242 -12.19 10.30 7.01
CA ASP A 242 -11.23 9.82 6.01
C ASP A 242 -10.38 8.67 6.54
N GLU A 243 -9.90 8.78 7.78
CA GLU A 243 -9.10 7.74 8.42
C GLU A 243 -9.93 6.66 9.12
N ALA A 244 -11.23 6.84 9.30
CA ALA A 244 -12.08 5.90 10.03
C ALA A 244 -11.98 4.44 9.54
N PRO A 245 -11.80 4.12 8.25
CA PRO A 245 -11.62 2.76 7.77
C PRO A 245 -10.29 2.11 8.17
N TYR A 246 -9.22 2.90 8.38
CA TYR A 246 -7.86 2.35 8.55
C TYR A 246 -7.63 1.57 9.85
N PRO A 247 -8.12 1.99 11.05
CA PRO A 247 -7.98 1.17 12.26
C PRO A 247 -8.53 -0.25 12.09
N VAL A 248 -9.66 -0.39 11.40
CA VAL A 248 -10.29 -1.69 11.14
C VAL A 248 -9.51 -2.49 10.10
N ALA A 249 -9.03 -1.85 9.03
CA ALA A 249 -8.16 -2.48 8.04
C ALA A 249 -6.84 -2.99 8.66
N ILE A 250 -6.25 -2.20 9.57
CA ILE A 250 -5.04 -2.57 10.32
C ILE A 250 -5.33 -3.80 11.21
N THR A 251 -6.44 -3.80 11.94
CA THR A 251 -6.88 -4.93 12.77
C THR A 251 -7.15 -6.18 11.93
N ALA A 252 -7.67 -6.02 10.71
CA ALA A 252 -7.86 -7.10 9.74
C ALA A 252 -6.53 -7.61 9.13
N GLY A 253 -5.41 -7.01 9.48
CA GLY A 253 -4.07 -7.43 9.06
C GLY A 253 -3.73 -7.06 7.63
N VAL A 254 -4.21 -5.90 7.14
CA VAL A 254 -3.84 -5.39 5.81
C VAL A 254 -2.32 -5.34 5.65
N LYS A 255 -1.84 -5.89 4.54
CA LYS A 255 -0.39 -6.06 4.31
C LYS A 255 0.29 -4.76 3.88
N LEU A 256 -0.38 -3.96 3.03
CA LEU A 256 0.16 -2.70 2.55
C LEU A 256 -0.84 -1.56 2.79
N ILE A 257 -0.29 -0.35 3.06
CA ILE A 257 -1.05 0.91 3.02
C ILE A 257 -0.32 1.86 2.06
N MET A 258 -1.05 2.36 1.07
CA MET A 258 -0.54 3.35 0.12
C MET A 258 -0.85 4.75 0.59
N ALA A 259 0.17 5.61 0.64
CA ALA A 259 0.02 7.02 0.97
C ALA A 259 -0.38 7.85 -0.25
N SER A 260 -1.26 8.82 -0.04
CA SER A 260 -1.68 9.81 -1.04
C SER A 260 -0.59 10.85 -1.32
N TRP A 261 -0.67 11.51 -2.48
CA TRP A 261 0.14 12.70 -2.81
C TRP A 261 -0.58 14.03 -2.57
N ALA A 262 -1.72 14.03 -1.91
CA ALA A 262 -2.34 15.28 -1.47
C ALA A 262 -1.67 15.85 -0.21
N VAL A 263 -1.70 17.18 -0.08
CA VAL A 263 -1.29 17.92 1.12
C VAL A 263 -2.49 18.04 2.05
N TYR A 264 -2.28 17.75 3.34
CA TYR A 264 -3.29 17.84 4.41
C TYR A 264 -2.81 18.85 5.45
N PRO A 265 -3.16 20.15 5.34
CA PRO A 265 -2.64 21.20 6.23
C PRO A 265 -2.91 20.95 7.72
N ALA A 266 -3.94 20.17 8.05
CA ALA A 266 -4.24 19.77 9.43
C ALA A 266 -3.18 18.84 10.06
N LEU A 267 -2.34 18.18 9.23
CA LEU A 267 -1.24 17.31 9.65
C LEU A 267 0.12 17.89 9.27
N ASP A 268 0.27 18.31 8.01
CA ASP A 268 1.46 18.95 7.45
C ASP A 268 1.05 19.83 6.27
N ALA A 269 1.29 21.14 6.38
CA ALA A 269 0.95 22.10 5.34
C ALA A 269 2.01 22.21 4.22
N SER A 270 3.18 21.61 4.43
CA SER A 270 4.34 21.79 3.55
C SER A 270 4.61 20.62 2.62
N HIS A 271 4.16 19.41 3.00
CA HIS A 271 4.48 18.19 2.27
C HIS A 271 3.22 17.37 1.95
N PRO A 272 3.18 16.74 0.75
CA PRO A 272 2.22 15.67 0.46
C PRO A 272 2.35 14.53 1.48
N ALA A 273 1.26 13.79 1.72
CA ALA A 273 1.21 12.77 2.77
C ALA A 273 2.38 11.78 2.72
N GLY A 274 2.72 11.25 1.54
CA GLY A 274 3.83 10.29 1.38
C GLY A 274 5.23 10.89 1.56
N LEU A 275 5.37 12.24 1.59
CA LEU A 275 6.63 12.93 1.92
C LEU A 275 6.64 13.52 3.33
N SER A 276 5.57 13.35 4.12
CA SER A 276 5.41 13.95 5.45
C SER A 276 5.73 12.97 6.57
N PRO A 277 6.79 13.19 7.37
CA PRO A 277 7.03 12.43 8.59
C PRO A 277 5.86 12.53 9.59
N ALA A 278 5.16 13.67 9.64
CA ALA A 278 4.01 13.85 10.52
C ALA A 278 2.87 12.89 10.14
N VAL A 279 2.63 12.68 8.85
CA VAL A 279 1.60 11.74 8.35
C VAL A 279 2.07 10.29 8.52
N ILE A 280 3.26 9.94 8.03
CA ILE A 280 3.67 8.53 7.99
C ILE A 280 4.13 8.04 9.37
N LYS A 281 5.07 8.73 10.01
CA LYS A 281 5.58 8.32 11.32
C LYS A 281 4.61 8.67 12.46
N GLY A 282 4.04 9.89 12.41
CA GLY A 282 3.16 10.40 13.46
C GLY A 282 1.76 9.78 13.39
N GLU A 283 1.04 9.97 12.29
CA GLU A 283 -0.37 9.58 12.21
C GLU A 283 -0.53 8.07 11.93
N LEU A 284 0.16 7.54 10.90
CA LEU A 284 -0.02 6.13 10.51
C LEU A 284 0.69 5.16 11.47
N ARG A 285 1.98 5.40 11.76
CA ARG A 285 2.77 4.48 12.59
C ARG A 285 2.48 4.63 14.08
N ALA A 286 2.63 5.86 14.62
CA ALA A 286 2.53 6.08 16.06
C ALA A 286 1.07 6.08 16.55
N ARG A 287 0.17 6.85 15.91
CA ARG A 287 -1.22 6.95 16.38
C ARG A 287 -2.06 5.74 16.01
N LEU A 288 -2.01 5.30 14.74
CA LEU A 288 -2.81 4.14 14.29
C LEU A 288 -2.14 2.78 14.55
N GLY A 289 -0.87 2.76 14.91
CA GLY A 289 -0.14 1.54 15.28
C GLY A 289 0.19 0.62 14.11
N TYR A 290 0.19 1.12 12.85
CA TYR A 290 0.46 0.29 11.68
C TYR A 290 1.89 -0.23 11.64
N GLN A 291 2.07 -1.55 11.57
CA GLN A 291 3.37 -2.22 11.53
C GLN A 291 3.66 -2.89 10.17
N GLY A 292 2.71 -2.92 9.25
CA GLY A 292 2.88 -3.48 7.91
C GLY A 292 3.70 -2.59 6.97
N VAL A 293 3.71 -2.90 5.69
CA VAL A 293 4.48 -2.19 4.67
C VAL A 293 3.74 -0.96 4.17
N THR A 294 4.40 0.19 4.14
CA THR A 294 3.90 1.40 3.47
C THR A 294 4.44 1.46 2.05
N ILE A 295 3.59 1.83 1.10
CA ILE A 295 3.97 2.04 -0.30
C ILE A 295 3.56 3.45 -0.74
N THR A 296 4.40 4.13 -1.52
CA THR A 296 4.02 5.42 -2.12
C THR A 296 2.97 5.19 -3.20
N ASP A 297 2.23 6.21 -3.56
CA ASP A 297 1.64 6.34 -4.88
C ASP A 297 2.76 6.61 -5.91
N ALA A 298 2.43 6.82 -7.19
CA ALA A 298 3.35 7.04 -8.31
C ALA A 298 4.39 8.13 -8.03
N ILE A 299 5.69 7.80 -8.04
CA ILE A 299 6.78 8.78 -7.76
C ILE A 299 6.85 9.87 -8.84
N GLU A 300 6.46 9.55 -10.06
CA GLU A 300 6.41 10.48 -11.19
C GLU A 300 5.25 11.47 -11.12
N ALA A 301 4.27 11.29 -10.23
CA ALA A 301 3.06 12.10 -10.15
C ALA A 301 3.33 13.61 -10.19
N GLY A 302 2.46 14.34 -10.92
CA GLY A 302 2.57 15.79 -11.10
C GLY A 302 2.50 16.58 -9.78
N ALA A 303 1.85 16.03 -8.75
CA ALA A 303 1.83 16.60 -7.40
C ALA A 303 3.23 16.78 -6.80
N LEU A 304 4.19 15.99 -7.23
CA LEU A 304 5.57 16.01 -6.75
C LEU A 304 6.51 16.89 -7.58
N GLY A 305 6.01 17.62 -8.59
CA GLY A 305 6.83 18.43 -9.49
C GLY A 305 7.80 19.40 -8.79
N ALA A 306 7.39 19.99 -7.68
CA ALA A 306 8.21 20.91 -6.89
C ALA A 306 9.29 20.23 -6.02
N PHE A 307 9.27 18.89 -5.90
CA PHE A 307 10.17 18.13 -5.02
C PHE A 307 11.35 17.50 -5.77
N GLY A 308 11.67 18.02 -6.95
CA GLY A 308 12.87 17.67 -7.72
C GLY A 308 12.73 16.41 -8.58
N SER A 309 13.86 15.74 -8.83
CA SER A 309 13.93 14.51 -9.62
C SER A 309 13.28 13.31 -8.90
N TYR A 310 13.00 12.24 -9.61
CA TYR A 310 12.47 10.99 -9.05
C TYR A 310 13.32 10.47 -7.88
N GLY A 311 14.65 10.53 -8.02
CA GLY A 311 15.56 10.15 -6.93
C GLY A 311 15.43 11.04 -5.70
N GLN A 312 15.30 12.35 -5.87
CA GLN A 312 15.10 13.29 -4.75
C GLN A 312 13.76 13.05 -4.04
N ARG A 313 12.68 12.85 -4.80
CA ARG A 313 11.36 12.50 -4.27
C ARG A 313 11.40 11.20 -3.46
N ALA A 314 12.11 10.19 -3.98
CA ALA A 314 12.27 8.89 -3.32
C ALA A 314 13.06 9.01 -2.00
N VAL A 315 14.12 9.82 -1.96
CA VAL A 315 14.87 10.09 -0.73
C VAL A 315 13.98 10.78 0.31
N LEU A 316 13.19 11.79 -0.09
CA LEU A 316 12.23 12.46 0.80
C LEU A 316 11.16 11.49 1.32
N ALA A 317 10.60 10.63 0.46
CA ALA A 317 9.64 9.59 0.88
C ALA A 317 10.27 8.60 1.87
N ALA A 318 11.51 8.19 1.65
CA ALA A 318 12.25 7.34 2.58
C ALA A 318 12.49 8.03 3.93
N GLN A 319 12.82 9.32 3.94
CA GLN A 319 12.95 10.14 5.15
C GLN A 319 11.62 10.29 5.89
N ALA A 320 10.51 10.40 5.16
CA ALA A 320 9.16 10.40 5.74
C ALA A 320 8.78 9.08 6.41
N GLY A 321 9.45 7.98 6.07
CA GLY A 321 9.20 6.64 6.65
C GLY A 321 8.42 5.69 5.75
N MET A 322 8.30 5.99 4.44
CA MET A 322 7.77 5.06 3.45
C MET A 322 8.72 3.87 3.29
N ASP A 323 8.18 2.66 3.08
CA ASP A 323 8.97 1.45 2.91
C ASP A 323 9.25 1.14 1.44
N LEU A 324 8.22 1.16 0.60
CA LEU A 324 8.28 0.90 -0.84
C LEU A 324 8.04 2.18 -1.65
N LEU A 325 8.84 2.36 -2.69
CA LEU A 325 8.75 3.44 -3.67
C LEU A 325 8.19 2.87 -4.98
N LEU A 326 7.03 3.38 -5.41
CA LEU A 326 6.34 2.91 -6.62
C LEU A 326 6.78 3.76 -7.82
N CYS A 327 7.64 3.19 -8.67
CA CYS A 327 8.09 3.78 -9.93
C CYS A 327 7.20 3.27 -11.05
N SER A 328 6.21 4.05 -11.47
CA SER A 328 5.15 3.61 -12.37
C SER A 328 5.08 4.35 -13.71
N ALA A 329 6.12 5.11 -14.05
CA ALA A 329 6.25 5.81 -15.36
C ALA A 329 6.31 4.85 -16.57
N GLN A 330 6.27 3.54 -16.36
CA GLN A 330 6.43 2.51 -17.38
C GLN A 330 7.80 2.57 -18.10
N ASP A 331 8.80 3.06 -17.38
CA ASP A 331 10.20 3.13 -17.82
C ASP A 331 11.12 2.62 -16.69
N PRO A 332 11.88 1.53 -16.90
CA PRO A 332 12.81 1.02 -15.89
C PRO A 332 13.88 2.01 -15.46
N SER A 333 14.18 3.02 -16.27
CA SER A 333 15.16 4.06 -15.91
C SER A 333 14.75 4.90 -14.71
N GLU A 334 13.44 5.08 -14.47
CA GLU A 334 12.92 5.70 -13.26
C GLU A 334 13.31 4.92 -12.00
N GLY A 335 13.02 3.62 -11.99
CA GLY A 335 13.39 2.74 -10.87
C GLY A 335 14.90 2.72 -10.63
N GLN A 336 15.70 2.67 -11.71
CA GLN A 336 17.16 2.73 -11.63
C GLN A 336 17.64 4.05 -10.99
N ALA A 337 17.07 5.17 -11.38
CA ALA A 337 17.42 6.48 -10.82
C ALA A 337 17.06 6.53 -9.31
N VAL A 338 15.92 5.97 -8.94
CA VAL A 338 15.50 5.86 -7.52
C VAL A 338 16.44 4.97 -6.72
N VAL A 339 16.81 3.78 -7.22
CA VAL A 339 17.79 2.89 -6.56
C VAL A 339 19.11 3.60 -6.35
N THR A 340 19.63 4.28 -7.39
CA THR A 340 20.90 5.01 -7.32
C THR A 340 20.86 6.14 -6.29
N ALA A 341 19.77 6.90 -6.26
CA ALA A 341 19.62 8.00 -5.31
C ALA A 341 19.51 7.53 -3.86
N LEU A 342 18.72 6.47 -3.60
CA LEU A 342 18.59 5.88 -2.26
C LEU A 342 19.92 5.31 -1.76
N ALA A 343 20.66 4.59 -2.61
CA ALA A 343 21.96 4.04 -2.28
C ALA A 343 22.98 5.16 -1.97
N GLY A 344 23.05 6.17 -2.83
CA GLY A 344 23.94 7.32 -2.60
C GLY A 344 23.58 8.12 -1.35
N ALA A 345 22.28 8.28 -1.05
CA ALA A 345 21.81 8.94 0.16
C ALA A 345 22.13 8.13 1.45
N LEU A 346 22.10 6.79 1.35
CA LEU A 346 22.48 5.90 2.43
C LEU A 346 24.01 5.98 2.67
N ASP A 347 24.82 5.85 1.63
CA ASP A 347 26.28 5.90 1.69
C ASP A 347 26.80 7.28 2.16
N GLY A 348 26.10 8.35 1.72
CA GLY A 348 26.41 9.74 2.11
C GLY A 348 25.86 10.16 3.47
N GLY A 349 25.17 9.29 4.22
CA GLY A 349 24.63 9.59 5.53
C GLY A 349 23.40 10.50 5.51
N GLN A 350 22.79 10.79 4.36
CA GLN A 350 21.55 11.54 4.25
C GLN A 350 20.33 10.72 4.71
N LEU A 351 20.41 9.40 4.56
CA LEU A 351 19.44 8.44 5.10
C LEU A 351 20.10 7.69 6.28
N ASP A 352 19.41 7.70 7.44
CA ASP A 352 19.85 6.95 8.61
C ASP A 352 19.74 5.43 8.32
N PRO A 353 20.84 4.66 8.47
CA PRO A 353 20.83 3.21 8.23
C PRO A 353 19.82 2.44 9.08
N ALA A 354 19.52 2.86 10.32
CA ALA A 354 18.63 2.10 11.19
C ALA A 354 17.17 2.08 10.68
N PRO A 355 16.48 3.22 10.43
CA PRO A 355 15.16 3.21 9.85
C PRO A 355 15.15 2.68 8.39
N PHE A 356 16.24 2.87 7.62
CA PHE A 356 16.37 2.33 6.27
C PHE A 356 16.33 0.80 6.30
N ASN A 357 17.14 0.18 7.14
CA ASN A 357 17.18 -1.27 7.29
C ASN A 357 15.87 -1.83 7.87
N ALA A 358 15.22 -1.12 8.79
CA ALA A 358 13.91 -1.51 9.31
C ALA A 358 12.84 -1.55 8.19
N ALA A 359 12.89 -0.62 7.22
CA ALA A 359 12.03 -0.65 6.04
C ALA A 359 12.34 -1.87 5.14
N VAL A 360 13.63 -2.14 4.86
CA VAL A 360 14.06 -3.34 4.11
C VAL A 360 13.56 -4.61 4.80
N GLN A 361 13.65 -4.69 6.13
CA GLN A 361 13.17 -5.85 6.90
C GLN A 361 11.67 -6.06 6.77
N ARG A 362 10.84 -4.99 6.86
CA ARG A 362 9.38 -5.10 6.67
C ARG A 362 9.03 -5.58 5.26
N VAL A 363 9.69 -5.03 4.24
CA VAL A 363 9.49 -5.46 2.85
C VAL A 363 9.91 -6.91 2.63
N THR A 364 11.06 -7.31 3.16
CA THR A 364 11.56 -8.69 3.05
C THR A 364 10.64 -9.67 3.78
N ALA A 365 10.15 -9.30 4.96
CA ALA A 365 9.18 -10.12 5.71
C ALA A 365 7.87 -10.29 4.94
N LEU A 366 7.36 -9.21 4.31
CA LEU A 366 6.19 -9.29 3.42
C LEU A 366 6.46 -10.25 2.27
N ARG A 367 7.57 -10.08 1.54
CA ARG A 367 7.94 -10.89 0.37
C ARG A 367 8.06 -12.38 0.71
N ASN A 368 8.68 -12.72 1.84
CA ASN A 368 8.83 -14.11 2.31
C ASN A 368 7.52 -14.71 2.86
N GLY A 369 6.56 -13.91 3.21
CA GLY A 369 5.24 -14.35 3.68
C GLY A 369 4.19 -14.52 2.59
N LEU A 370 4.55 -14.24 1.32
CA LEU A 370 3.68 -14.43 0.16
C LEU A 370 4.11 -15.67 -0.65
N PRO A 371 3.17 -16.34 -1.33
CA PRO A 371 3.46 -17.52 -2.15
C PRO A 371 4.28 -17.20 -3.40
#